data_cb17f9208be83492ac310dd0f4735731
#
_entry.id   cb17f9208be83492ac310dd0f4735731
#
_cell.length_a   1.000
_cell.length_b   1.000
_cell.length_c   1.000
_cell.angle_alpha   90.00
_cell.angle_beta   90.00
_cell.angle_gamma   90.00
#
_symmetry.space_group_name_H-M   'P 1'
#
loop_
_entity.id
_entity.type
_entity.pdbx_description
1 polymer ?
#
loop_
_entity_poly.entity_id
_entity_poly.type
_entity_poly.pdbx_seq_one_letter_code
_entity_poly.pdbx_strand_id
1 'polypeptide(L)'
;MSRVGFLSTRLAGTDGVSLETAKFALIARRLGHEVFYCACELDADAPPGMLFPEMHFAHPEARRIHDEAFAGPAPADLRPRLLAMAARLKENVAAFVARFGIDVLVVENALTIPMQLPLGVALTDYIEETGIPTVVHNHDFYWERERFAHCAVPDILDRCFPPALLSTRHLVINNLAQAALWERKGLRAERLPNIFDYATPPPPPDEFVADLR
;
A
#
# COMPACT_ATOMS: atom_id res chain seq x y z
N MET A 1 21.28 11.29 2.28
CA MET A 1 20.23 11.64 1.29
C MET A 1 19.85 10.34 0.61
N SER A 2 18.59 9.95 0.66
CA SER A 2 18.09 8.70 0.06
C SER A 2 16.94 9.03 -0.89
N ARG A 3 16.70 8.13 -1.85
CA ARG A 3 15.57 8.17 -2.76
C ARG A 3 14.48 7.26 -2.22
N VAL A 4 13.37 7.86 -1.80
CA VAL A 4 12.26 7.18 -1.14
C VAL A 4 11.11 7.03 -2.12
N GLY A 5 10.72 5.80 -2.39
CA GLY A 5 9.59 5.46 -3.27
C GLY A 5 8.35 5.12 -2.45
N PHE A 6 7.31 5.94 -2.50
CA PHE A 6 6.00 5.63 -1.93
C PHE A 6 5.18 4.85 -2.95
N LEU A 7 4.60 3.74 -2.52
CA LEU A 7 3.84 2.86 -3.37
C LEU A 7 2.50 2.48 -2.72
N SER A 8 1.43 2.61 -3.48
CA SER A 8 0.09 2.15 -3.10
C SER A 8 -0.70 1.76 -4.35
N THR A 9 -1.92 1.25 -4.17
CA THR A 9 -2.85 1.06 -5.28
C THR A 9 -3.24 2.38 -5.92
N ARG A 10 -3.47 3.42 -5.10
CA ARG A 10 -3.80 4.79 -5.50
C ARG A 10 -3.17 5.79 -4.52
N LEU A 11 -2.66 6.90 -5.02
CA LEU A 11 -2.12 8.02 -4.24
C LEU A 11 -2.67 9.35 -4.80
N ALA A 12 -3.99 9.47 -4.76
CA ALA A 12 -4.72 10.63 -5.27
C ALA A 12 -6.02 10.86 -4.48
N GLY A 13 -6.45 12.12 -4.41
CA GLY A 13 -7.68 12.52 -3.75
C GLY A 13 -7.56 12.65 -2.24
N THR A 14 -8.69 12.60 -1.53
CA THR A 14 -8.81 12.95 -0.11
C THR A 14 -9.03 11.76 0.81
N ASP A 15 -8.73 10.54 0.36
CA ASP A 15 -8.78 9.39 1.27
C ASP A 15 -7.62 9.39 2.28
N GLY A 16 -7.83 8.70 3.41
CA GLY A 16 -6.90 8.74 4.54
C GLY A 16 -5.47 8.27 4.19
N VAL A 17 -5.32 7.30 3.28
CA VAL A 17 -4.00 6.79 2.86
C VAL A 17 -3.27 7.84 2.04
N SER A 18 -3.94 8.45 1.06
CA SER A 18 -3.36 9.50 0.19
C SER A 18 -2.95 10.73 1.00
N LEU A 19 -3.82 11.19 1.93
CA LEU A 19 -3.53 12.34 2.80
C LEU A 19 -2.35 12.07 3.75
N GLU A 20 -2.25 10.87 4.31
CA GLU A 20 -1.16 10.53 5.21
C GLU A 20 0.15 10.35 4.45
N THR A 21 0.12 9.72 3.28
CA THR A 21 1.28 9.61 2.38
C THR A 21 1.85 10.98 2.01
N ALA A 22 0.99 11.96 1.70
CA ALA A 22 1.42 13.32 1.39
C ALA A 22 2.19 13.98 2.54
N LYS A 23 1.76 13.76 3.80
CA LYS A 23 2.48 14.26 4.99
C LYS A 23 3.84 13.60 5.14
N PHE A 24 3.93 12.28 4.99
CA PHE A 24 5.21 11.59 5.05
C PHE A 24 6.16 12.04 3.94
N ALA A 25 5.66 12.19 2.73
CA ALA A 25 6.43 12.70 1.60
C ALA A 25 6.97 14.12 1.87
N LEU A 26 6.15 14.99 2.44
CA LEU A 26 6.56 16.34 2.84
C LEU A 26 7.67 16.30 3.89
N ILE A 27 7.52 15.47 4.92
CA ILE A 27 8.53 15.32 5.98
C ILE A 27 9.83 14.73 5.43
N ALA A 28 9.75 13.70 4.60
CA ALA A 28 10.92 13.10 3.96
C ALA A 28 11.72 14.14 3.15
N ARG A 29 11.03 15.01 2.39
CA ARG A 29 11.66 16.12 1.66
C ARG A 29 12.32 17.13 2.61
N ARG A 30 11.64 17.51 3.70
CA ARG A 30 12.21 18.42 4.73
C ARG A 30 13.46 17.86 5.39
N LEU A 31 13.56 16.52 5.48
CA LEU A 31 14.75 15.80 5.97
C LEU A 31 15.84 15.63 4.90
N GLY A 32 15.65 16.16 3.70
CA GLY A 32 16.64 16.14 2.61
C GLY A 32 16.60 14.87 1.76
N HIS A 33 15.52 14.09 1.77
CA HIS A 33 15.33 12.95 0.88
C HIS A 33 14.63 13.36 -0.43
N GLU A 34 14.94 12.64 -1.51
CA GLU A 34 14.16 12.71 -2.75
C GLU A 34 12.96 11.76 -2.64
N VAL A 35 11.80 12.18 -3.13
CA VAL A 35 10.55 11.43 -3.00
C VAL A 35 9.94 11.17 -4.37
N PHE A 36 9.50 9.94 -4.59
CA PHE A 36 8.90 9.46 -5.83
C PHE A 36 7.65 8.61 -5.53
N TYR A 37 6.66 8.65 -6.41
CA TYR A 37 5.40 7.93 -6.24
C TYR A 37 5.20 6.84 -7.29
N CYS A 38 4.57 5.75 -6.89
CA CYS A 38 4.16 4.64 -7.77
C CYS A 38 2.74 4.20 -7.41
N ALA A 39 1.79 4.39 -8.30
CA ALA A 39 0.39 4.03 -8.11
C ALA A 39 -0.35 3.95 -9.45
N CYS A 40 -1.67 3.63 -9.41
CA CYS A 40 -2.51 3.71 -10.61
C CYS A 40 -2.96 5.13 -10.94
N GLU A 41 -3.00 6.00 -9.93
CA GLU A 41 -3.49 7.38 -10.03
C GLU A 41 -2.68 8.26 -9.06
N LEU A 42 -2.33 9.45 -9.52
CA LEU A 42 -1.61 10.48 -8.75
C LEU A 42 -2.30 11.82 -8.93
N ASP A 43 -2.28 12.65 -7.89
CA ASP A 43 -2.71 14.04 -7.99
C ASP A 43 -1.78 14.86 -8.90
N ALA A 44 -2.29 15.95 -9.45
CA ALA A 44 -1.53 16.80 -10.41
C ALA A 44 -0.28 17.45 -9.79
N ASP A 45 -0.27 17.67 -8.48
CA ASP A 45 0.81 18.25 -7.69
C ASP A 45 1.66 17.19 -6.95
N ALA A 46 1.40 15.90 -7.23
CA ALA A 46 2.17 14.81 -6.64
C ALA A 46 3.66 14.88 -6.97
N PRO A 47 4.55 14.29 -6.14
CA PRO A 47 5.94 14.05 -6.50
C PRO A 47 6.10 13.36 -7.85
N PRO A 48 7.28 13.48 -8.52
CA PRO A 48 7.56 12.70 -9.71
C PRO A 48 7.30 11.21 -9.48
N GLY A 49 6.67 10.55 -10.44
CA GLY A 49 6.28 9.15 -10.23
C GLY A 49 6.01 8.39 -11.51
N MET A 50 5.57 7.14 -11.33
CA MET A 50 5.10 6.28 -12.42
C MET A 50 3.68 5.84 -12.16
N LEU A 51 2.90 5.80 -13.23
CA LEU A 51 1.51 5.37 -13.24
C LEU A 51 1.38 3.99 -13.91
N PHE A 52 0.76 3.07 -13.20
CA PHE A 52 0.45 1.74 -13.71
C PHE A 52 -1.03 1.45 -13.46
N PRO A 53 -1.90 1.61 -14.47
CA PRO A 53 -3.35 1.41 -14.31
C PRO A 53 -3.75 0.06 -13.72
N GLU A 54 -2.95 -0.98 -13.95
CA GLU A 54 -3.16 -2.34 -13.44
C GLU A 54 -3.02 -2.45 -11.92
N MET A 55 -2.37 -1.48 -11.26
CA MET A 55 -2.27 -1.43 -9.79
C MET A 55 -3.60 -1.08 -9.13
N HIS A 56 -4.58 -0.54 -9.87
CA HIS A 56 -5.87 -0.17 -9.32
C HIS A 56 -6.65 -1.40 -8.86
N PHE A 57 -7.20 -1.36 -7.65
CA PHE A 57 -8.05 -2.44 -7.13
C PHE A 57 -9.36 -2.65 -7.94
N ALA A 58 -9.83 -1.61 -8.66
CA ALA A 58 -10.97 -1.72 -9.57
C ALA A 58 -10.58 -2.07 -11.03
N HIS A 59 -9.29 -2.32 -11.31
CA HIS A 59 -8.89 -2.86 -12.62
C HIS A 59 -9.66 -4.15 -12.89
N PRO A 60 -10.26 -4.35 -14.08
CA PRO A 60 -11.19 -5.47 -14.33
C PRO A 60 -10.65 -6.85 -13.96
N GLU A 61 -9.39 -7.13 -14.30
CA GLU A 61 -8.72 -8.41 -13.97
C GLU A 61 -8.49 -8.53 -12.45
N ALA A 62 -8.00 -7.47 -11.79
CA ALA A 62 -7.76 -7.46 -10.35
C ALA A 62 -9.05 -7.66 -9.56
N ARG A 63 -10.10 -6.94 -9.95
CA ARG A 63 -11.42 -7.06 -9.33
C ARG A 63 -12.01 -8.45 -9.48
N ARG A 64 -11.91 -9.05 -10.67
CA ARG A 64 -12.36 -10.43 -10.89
C ARG A 64 -11.61 -11.42 -10.00
N ILE A 65 -10.28 -11.31 -9.91
CA ILE A 65 -9.46 -12.13 -9.03
C ILE A 65 -9.86 -11.96 -7.57
N HIS A 66 -10.06 -10.71 -7.13
CA HIS A 66 -10.50 -10.38 -5.78
C HIS A 66 -11.87 -10.99 -5.46
N ASP A 67 -12.86 -10.76 -6.33
CA ASP A 67 -14.22 -11.25 -6.10
C ASP A 67 -14.25 -12.79 -6.04
N GLU A 68 -13.55 -13.48 -6.93
CA GLU A 68 -13.43 -14.93 -6.91
C GLU A 68 -12.65 -15.47 -5.70
N ALA A 69 -11.69 -14.72 -5.18
CA ALA A 69 -10.89 -15.13 -4.02
C ALA A 69 -11.68 -15.04 -2.70
N PHE A 70 -12.64 -14.13 -2.61
CA PHE A 70 -13.38 -13.88 -1.36
C PHE A 70 -14.85 -14.25 -1.40
N ALA A 71 -15.40 -14.71 -2.54
CA ALA A 71 -16.82 -15.04 -2.69
C ALA A 71 -17.19 -16.51 -2.41
N GLY A 72 -16.22 -17.39 -2.11
CA GLY A 72 -16.48 -18.80 -1.86
C GLY A 72 -15.57 -19.75 -2.66
N PRO A 73 -16.07 -20.89 -3.17
CA PRO A 73 -15.23 -21.84 -3.90
C PRO A 73 -14.60 -21.21 -5.14
N ALA A 74 -13.27 -21.24 -5.19
CA ALA A 74 -12.53 -20.60 -6.29
C ALA A 74 -12.54 -21.46 -7.56
N PRO A 75 -12.59 -20.82 -8.76
CA PRO A 75 -12.30 -21.47 -10.00
C PRO A 75 -10.88 -22.06 -10.01
N ALA A 76 -10.67 -23.20 -10.72
CA ALA A 76 -9.38 -23.88 -10.77
C ALA A 76 -8.25 -23.00 -11.37
N ASP A 77 -8.60 -22.02 -12.19
CA ASP A 77 -7.67 -21.08 -12.83
C ASP A 77 -7.42 -19.79 -12.04
N LEU A 78 -8.04 -19.62 -10.87
CA LEU A 78 -7.84 -18.40 -10.04
C LEU A 78 -6.36 -18.17 -9.72
N ARG A 79 -5.70 -19.17 -9.15
CA ARG A 79 -4.30 -19.05 -8.73
C ARG A 79 -3.35 -18.78 -9.91
N PRO A 80 -3.42 -19.51 -11.04
CA PRO A 80 -2.64 -19.19 -12.23
C PRO A 80 -2.84 -17.75 -12.72
N ARG A 81 -4.07 -17.24 -12.78
CA ARG A 81 -4.35 -15.85 -13.20
C ARG A 81 -3.79 -14.82 -12.22
N LEU A 82 -3.97 -15.08 -10.93
CA LEU A 82 -3.41 -14.22 -9.86
C LEU A 82 -1.89 -14.10 -9.99
N LEU A 83 -1.20 -15.24 -10.12
CA LEU A 83 0.26 -15.25 -10.22
C LEU A 83 0.75 -14.63 -11.54
N ALA A 84 0.05 -14.82 -12.65
CA ALA A 84 0.39 -14.19 -13.92
C ALA A 84 0.26 -12.65 -13.85
N MET A 85 -0.78 -12.14 -13.20
CA MET A 85 -0.93 -10.70 -12.96
C MET A 85 0.13 -10.19 -11.99
N ALA A 86 0.44 -10.93 -10.94
CA ALA A 86 1.48 -10.57 -9.98
C ALA A 86 2.86 -10.45 -10.65
N ALA A 87 3.20 -11.35 -11.58
CA ALA A 87 4.44 -11.27 -12.32
C ALA A 87 4.57 -9.96 -13.11
N ARG A 88 3.52 -9.54 -13.83
CA ARG A 88 3.50 -8.26 -14.56
C ARG A 88 3.63 -7.06 -13.61
N LEU A 89 2.91 -7.08 -12.49
CA LEU A 89 3.00 -6.01 -11.49
C LEU A 89 4.37 -5.95 -10.82
N LYS A 90 5.06 -7.09 -10.64
CA LYS A 90 6.45 -7.13 -10.16
C LYS A 90 7.40 -6.45 -11.13
N GLU A 91 7.22 -6.63 -12.43
CA GLU A 91 7.99 -5.90 -13.45
C GLU A 91 7.75 -4.40 -13.38
N ASN A 92 6.52 -3.96 -13.14
CA ASN A 92 6.19 -2.54 -12.96
C ASN A 92 6.88 -1.96 -11.71
N VAL A 93 6.90 -2.68 -10.59
CA VAL A 93 7.63 -2.28 -9.38
C VAL A 93 9.14 -2.20 -9.65
N ALA A 94 9.70 -3.19 -10.34
CA ALA A 94 11.11 -3.19 -10.72
C ALA A 94 11.46 -2.00 -11.63
N ALA A 95 10.60 -1.69 -12.61
CA ALA A 95 10.78 -0.54 -13.49
C ALA A 95 10.76 0.79 -12.72
N PHE A 96 9.86 0.94 -11.75
CA PHE A 96 9.80 2.11 -10.88
C PHE A 96 11.09 2.27 -10.06
N VAL A 97 11.53 1.21 -9.39
CA VAL A 97 12.75 1.23 -8.57
C VAL A 97 13.97 1.56 -9.42
N ALA A 98 14.12 0.92 -10.58
CA ALA A 98 15.22 1.17 -11.50
C ALA A 98 15.20 2.58 -12.09
N ARG A 99 14.01 3.08 -12.49
CA ARG A 99 13.84 4.41 -13.13
C ARG A 99 14.30 5.55 -12.25
N PHE A 100 14.01 5.46 -10.94
CA PHE A 100 14.32 6.52 -9.99
C PHE A 100 15.49 6.17 -9.06
N GLY A 101 16.04 4.96 -9.13
CA GLY A 101 17.12 4.50 -8.25
C GLY A 101 16.69 4.51 -6.79
N ILE A 102 15.51 3.93 -6.50
CA ILE A 102 14.91 3.94 -5.17
C ILE A 102 15.77 3.15 -4.17
N ASP A 103 16.14 3.79 -3.06
CA ASP A 103 16.91 3.18 -1.98
C ASP A 103 16.01 2.52 -0.91
N VAL A 104 14.81 3.09 -0.71
CA VAL A 104 13.85 2.63 0.31
C VAL A 104 12.45 2.71 -0.26
N LEU A 105 11.68 1.63 -0.12
CA LEU A 105 10.25 1.61 -0.41
C LEU A 105 9.44 1.95 0.84
N VAL A 106 8.38 2.72 0.68
CA VAL A 106 7.31 2.90 1.67
C VAL A 106 6.02 2.41 1.02
N VAL A 107 5.54 1.26 1.47
CA VAL A 107 4.31 0.66 0.94
C VAL A 107 3.13 1.04 1.82
N GLU A 108 2.25 1.84 1.26
CA GLU A 108 1.09 2.39 1.94
C GLU A 108 -0.12 1.47 1.77
N ASN A 109 -0.44 0.73 2.81
CA ASN A 109 -1.61 -0.17 2.95
C ASN A 109 -1.75 -1.30 1.92
N ALA A 110 -0.95 -1.34 0.87
CA ALA A 110 -1.04 -2.34 -0.21
C ALA A 110 -0.57 -3.74 0.20
N LEU A 111 0.20 -3.85 1.29
CA LEU A 111 0.62 -5.12 1.91
C LEU A 111 -0.16 -5.43 3.21
N THR A 112 -1.28 -4.76 3.45
CA THR A 112 -2.05 -4.88 4.69
C THR A 112 -3.47 -5.36 4.43
N ILE A 113 -4.12 -4.76 3.42
CA ILE A 113 -5.46 -5.14 2.99
C ILE A 113 -5.40 -5.68 1.56
N PRO A 114 -5.94 -6.88 1.31
CA PRO A 114 -5.86 -7.55 0.02
C PRO A 114 -6.88 -7.00 -1.00
N MET A 115 -6.97 -5.66 -1.12
CA MET A 115 -7.82 -5.04 -2.15
C MET A 115 -7.34 -5.38 -3.56
N GLN A 116 -6.03 -5.55 -3.72
CA GLN A 116 -5.37 -5.95 -4.94
C GLN A 116 -4.39 -7.08 -4.62
N LEU A 117 -4.91 -8.32 -4.56
CA LEU A 117 -4.14 -9.52 -4.21
C LEU A 117 -2.86 -9.71 -5.05
N PRO A 118 -2.92 -9.62 -6.40
CA PRO A 118 -1.73 -9.72 -7.24
C PRO A 118 -0.63 -8.70 -6.91
N LEU A 119 -1.00 -7.46 -6.51
CA LEU A 119 -0.02 -6.46 -6.12
C LEU A 119 0.68 -6.83 -4.81
N GLY A 120 -0.07 -7.37 -3.84
CA GLY A 120 0.53 -7.87 -2.60
C GLY A 120 1.55 -8.97 -2.84
N VAL A 121 1.25 -9.91 -3.74
CA VAL A 121 2.20 -10.97 -4.17
C VAL A 121 3.41 -10.36 -4.87
N ALA A 122 3.17 -9.47 -5.84
CA ALA A 122 4.24 -8.81 -6.62
C ALA A 122 5.24 -8.07 -5.72
N LEU A 123 4.72 -7.31 -4.75
CA LEU A 123 5.53 -6.56 -3.79
C LEU A 123 6.30 -7.50 -2.86
N THR A 124 5.63 -8.52 -2.33
CA THR A 124 6.27 -9.50 -1.43
C THR A 124 7.41 -10.21 -2.14
N ASP A 125 7.18 -10.72 -3.36
CA ASP A 125 8.19 -11.39 -4.18
C ASP A 125 9.36 -10.44 -4.52
N TYR A 126 9.07 -9.21 -4.94
CA TYR A 126 10.10 -8.24 -5.28
C TYR A 126 10.98 -7.88 -4.09
N ILE A 127 10.37 -7.62 -2.93
CA ILE A 127 11.10 -7.28 -1.70
C ILE A 127 11.95 -8.47 -1.22
N GLU A 128 11.40 -9.69 -1.29
CA GLU A 128 12.10 -10.91 -0.90
C GLU A 128 13.30 -11.20 -1.81
N GLU A 129 13.13 -11.06 -3.13
CA GLU A 129 14.19 -11.32 -4.12
C GLU A 129 15.33 -10.28 -4.09
N THR A 130 14.99 -9.01 -3.86
CA THR A 130 15.96 -7.91 -3.94
C THR A 130 16.56 -7.52 -2.59
N GLY A 131 15.85 -7.82 -1.49
CA GLY A 131 16.22 -7.35 -0.17
C GLY A 131 16.11 -5.83 0.00
N ILE A 132 15.39 -5.13 -0.88
CA ILE A 132 15.24 -3.68 -0.79
C ILE A 132 14.65 -3.27 0.55
N PRO A 133 15.27 -2.33 1.29
CA PRO A 133 14.70 -1.81 2.53
C PRO A 133 13.28 -1.29 2.31
N THR A 134 12.32 -1.80 3.07
CA THR A 134 10.92 -1.47 2.89
C THR A 134 10.24 -1.16 4.22
N VAL A 135 9.55 -0.04 4.27
CA VAL A 135 8.60 0.30 5.33
C VAL A 135 7.19 -0.11 4.86
N VAL A 136 6.53 -0.95 5.64
CA VAL A 136 5.14 -1.33 5.42
C VAL A 136 4.27 -0.54 6.39
N HIS A 137 3.56 0.46 5.88
CA HIS A 137 2.69 1.30 6.68
C HIS A 137 1.27 0.73 6.70
N ASN A 138 0.86 0.25 7.86
CA ASN A 138 -0.39 -0.45 8.06
C ASN A 138 -1.41 0.50 8.71
N HIS A 139 -2.41 0.94 7.95
CA HIS A 139 -3.50 1.76 8.47
C HIS A 139 -4.58 0.93 9.13
N ASP A 140 -4.92 -0.23 8.54
CA ASP A 140 -5.85 -1.24 9.04
C ASP A 140 -5.47 -2.61 8.48
N PHE A 141 -6.00 -3.69 9.09
CA PHE A 141 -5.65 -5.04 8.67
C PHE A 141 -6.86 -5.77 8.08
N TYR A 142 -6.60 -6.74 7.20
CA TYR A 142 -7.65 -7.50 6.54
C TYR A 142 -8.54 -8.27 7.53
N TRP A 143 -8.00 -8.73 8.64
CA TRP A 143 -8.76 -9.44 9.67
C TRP A 143 -9.72 -8.56 10.48
N GLU A 144 -9.66 -7.26 10.33
CA GLU A 144 -10.61 -6.30 10.91
C GLU A 144 -11.88 -6.16 10.05
N ARG A 145 -11.94 -6.82 8.89
CA ARG A 145 -13.00 -6.66 7.91
C ARG A 145 -13.62 -8.00 7.54
N GLU A 146 -14.90 -8.18 7.86
CA GLU A 146 -15.67 -9.41 7.63
C GLU A 146 -15.60 -9.92 6.18
N ARG A 147 -15.54 -9.00 5.21
CA ARG A 147 -15.44 -9.37 3.78
C ARG A 147 -14.21 -10.19 3.40
N PHE A 148 -13.19 -10.25 4.26
CA PHE A 148 -11.98 -11.03 4.05
C PHE A 148 -11.91 -12.28 4.95
N ALA A 149 -12.99 -12.59 5.70
CA ALA A 149 -13.03 -13.73 6.62
C ALA A 149 -12.87 -15.08 5.90
N HIS A 150 -13.34 -15.16 4.65
CA HIS A 150 -13.15 -16.33 3.79
C HIS A 150 -12.22 -15.97 2.64
N CYS A 151 -11.21 -16.80 2.42
CA CYS A 151 -10.28 -16.61 1.30
C CYS A 151 -9.96 -17.97 0.67
N ALA A 152 -10.12 -18.07 -0.62
CA ALA A 152 -9.82 -19.28 -1.40
C ALA A 152 -8.30 -19.52 -1.62
N VAL A 153 -7.47 -18.53 -1.29
CA VAL A 153 -6.00 -18.59 -1.36
C VAL A 153 -5.38 -18.14 -0.03
N PRO A 154 -5.69 -18.85 1.09
CA PRO A 154 -5.31 -18.41 2.43
C PRO A 154 -3.78 -18.37 2.65
N ASP A 155 -3.03 -19.21 1.97
CA ASP A 155 -1.57 -19.22 1.97
C ASP A 155 -0.97 -17.93 1.40
N ILE A 156 -1.56 -17.38 0.32
CA ILE A 156 -1.16 -16.09 -0.25
C ILE A 156 -1.52 -14.97 0.72
N LEU A 157 -2.71 -15.02 1.29
CA LEU A 157 -3.15 -14.01 2.25
C LEU A 157 -2.23 -13.98 3.48
N ASP A 158 -1.90 -15.16 4.01
CA ASP A 158 -1.01 -15.26 5.16
C ASP A 158 0.43 -14.81 4.83
N ARG A 159 0.96 -15.19 3.69
CA ARG A 159 2.33 -14.83 3.28
C ARG A 159 2.49 -13.33 3.01
N CYS A 160 1.50 -12.69 2.38
CA CYS A 160 1.67 -11.37 1.79
C CYS A 160 1.01 -10.21 2.56
N PHE A 161 0.11 -10.48 3.53
CA PHE A 161 -0.70 -9.44 4.16
C PHE A 161 -0.74 -9.53 5.71
N PRO A 162 0.20 -8.84 6.41
CA PRO A 162 1.45 -8.30 5.94
C PRO A 162 2.57 -9.36 5.89
N PRO A 163 3.60 -9.17 5.05
CA PRO A 163 4.68 -10.15 4.89
C PRO A 163 5.69 -10.08 6.04
N ALA A 164 6.30 -11.22 6.35
CA ALA A 164 7.35 -11.37 7.36
C ALA A 164 8.72 -11.47 6.67
N LEU A 165 9.27 -10.36 6.17
CA LEU A 165 10.55 -10.31 5.45
C LEU A 165 11.63 -9.59 6.26
N LEU A 166 12.89 -10.00 6.14
CA LEU A 166 14.01 -9.44 6.90
C LEU A 166 14.27 -7.96 6.58
N SER A 167 14.01 -7.56 5.33
CA SER A 167 14.19 -6.18 4.86
C SER A 167 12.99 -5.27 5.13
N THR A 168 11.93 -5.78 5.77
CA THR A 168 10.74 -4.98 6.09
C THR A 168 10.76 -4.45 7.52
N ARG A 169 10.20 -3.25 7.70
CA ARG A 169 9.82 -2.66 8.98
C ARG A 169 8.36 -2.26 8.93
N HIS A 170 7.59 -2.66 9.94
CA HIS A 170 6.17 -2.38 10.00
C HIS A 170 5.89 -1.13 10.85
N LEU A 171 5.06 -0.23 10.33
CA LEU A 171 4.46 0.86 11.07
C LEU A 171 2.97 0.60 11.23
N VAL A 172 2.41 1.02 12.36
CA VAL A 172 0.98 0.94 12.68
C VAL A 172 0.50 2.24 13.31
N ILE A 173 -0.76 2.58 13.13
CA ILE A 173 -1.31 3.87 13.57
C ILE A 173 -1.74 3.91 15.03
N ASN A 174 -1.90 2.75 15.69
CA ASN A 174 -2.35 2.69 17.09
C ASN A 174 -1.87 1.44 17.83
N ASN A 175 -2.09 1.40 19.15
CA ASN A 175 -1.67 0.29 20.01
C ASN A 175 -2.43 -1.01 19.75
N LEU A 176 -3.70 -0.95 19.36
CA LEU A 176 -4.51 -2.14 19.09
C LEU A 176 -3.98 -2.87 17.84
N ALA A 177 -3.67 -2.10 16.80
CA ALA A 177 -3.03 -2.62 15.59
C ALA A 177 -1.65 -3.23 15.89
N GLN A 178 -0.86 -2.60 16.77
CA GLN A 178 0.45 -3.13 17.18
C GLN A 178 0.32 -4.47 17.92
N ALA A 179 -0.60 -4.56 18.87
CA ALA A 179 -0.87 -5.81 19.59
C ALA A 179 -1.40 -6.91 18.66
N ALA A 180 -2.38 -6.59 17.81
CA ALA A 180 -2.96 -7.53 16.86
C ALA A 180 -1.93 -8.08 15.86
N LEU A 181 -1.03 -7.25 15.37
CA LEU A 181 0.04 -7.69 14.45
C LEU A 181 1.01 -8.66 15.14
N TRP A 182 1.37 -8.37 16.39
CA TRP A 182 2.21 -9.26 17.18
C TRP A 182 1.52 -10.60 17.49
N GLU A 183 0.28 -10.54 17.96
CA GLU A 183 -0.48 -11.74 18.35
C GLU A 183 -0.77 -12.67 17.16
N ARG A 184 -1.08 -12.10 15.99
CA ARG A 184 -1.47 -12.89 14.82
C ARG A 184 -0.32 -13.35 13.95
N LYS A 185 0.74 -12.52 13.84
CA LYS A 185 1.83 -12.73 12.88
C LYS A 185 3.21 -12.84 13.54
N GLY A 186 3.34 -12.55 14.84
CA GLY A 186 4.62 -12.46 15.51
C GLY A 186 5.50 -11.32 15.02
N LEU A 187 4.93 -10.35 14.32
CA LEU A 187 5.66 -9.21 13.73
C LEU A 187 5.68 -8.03 14.68
N ARG A 188 6.87 -7.48 14.88
CA ARG A 188 7.03 -6.21 15.62
C ARG A 188 6.73 -5.03 14.70
N ALA A 189 6.03 -4.05 15.23
CA ALA A 189 5.78 -2.78 14.53
C ALA A 189 6.11 -1.59 15.42
N GLU A 190 6.52 -0.50 14.82
CA GLU A 190 6.60 0.80 15.48
C GLU A 190 5.26 1.52 15.35
N ARG A 191 4.86 2.21 16.41
CA ARG A 191 3.63 2.98 16.40
C ARG A 191 3.91 4.39 15.91
N LEU A 192 3.25 4.76 14.83
CA LEU A 192 3.26 6.10 14.26
C LEU A 192 1.81 6.54 14.01
N PRO A 193 1.17 7.24 14.96
CA PRO A 193 -0.21 7.71 14.79
C PRO A 193 -0.33 8.71 13.65
N ASN A 194 -1.47 8.71 12.98
CA ASN A 194 -1.82 9.78 12.05
C ASN A 194 -1.85 11.12 12.79
N ILE A 195 -1.12 12.09 12.27
CA ILE A 195 -1.00 13.41 12.89
C ILE A 195 -1.71 14.46 12.05
N PHE A 196 -2.33 15.41 12.74
CA PHE A 196 -2.86 16.61 12.11
C PHE A 196 -1.85 17.74 12.23
N ASP A 197 -1.63 18.49 11.15
CA ASP A 197 -0.77 19.68 11.18
C ASP A 197 -1.57 20.89 11.68
N TYR A 198 -1.47 21.14 12.98
CA TYR A 198 -2.11 22.30 13.61
C TYR A 198 -1.39 23.62 13.32
N ALA A 199 -0.18 23.60 12.78
CA ALA A 199 0.60 24.79 12.46
C ALA A 199 0.22 25.40 11.12
N THR A 200 -0.30 24.60 10.20
CA THR A 200 -0.78 25.09 8.91
C THR A 200 -2.26 25.43 9.02
N PRO A 201 -2.66 26.70 8.76
CA PRO A 201 -4.07 27.06 8.74
C PRO A 201 -4.84 26.18 7.73
N PRO A 202 -6.08 25.78 8.05
CA PRO A 202 -6.90 25.07 7.06
C PRO A 202 -7.11 25.95 5.83
N PRO A 203 -7.25 25.37 4.64
CA PRO A 203 -7.61 26.14 3.46
C PRO A 203 -8.92 26.88 3.70
N PRO A 204 -9.13 28.05 3.06
CA PRO A 204 -10.40 28.75 3.15
C PRO A 204 -11.53 27.79 2.74
N PRO A 205 -12.72 27.89 3.38
CA PRO A 205 -13.86 27.06 3.00
C PRO A 205 -14.16 27.26 1.52
N ASP A 206 -14.33 26.15 0.82
CA ASP A 206 -14.80 26.17 -0.57
C ASP A 206 -16.27 26.65 -0.63
N GLU A 207 -16.78 26.88 -1.85
CA GLU A 207 -18.15 27.36 -2.07
C GLU A 207 -19.20 26.41 -1.44
N PHE A 208 -18.93 25.08 -1.44
CA PHE A 208 -19.82 24.08 -0.85
C PHE A 208 -19.93 24.22 0.67
N VAL A 209 -18.84 24.52 1.36
CA VAL A 209 -18.86 24.74 2.83
C VAL A 209 -19.49 26.09 3.19
N ALA A 210 -19.40 27.08 2.31
CA ALA A 210 -20.04 28.38 2.50
C ALA A 210 -21.57 28.27 2.47
N ASP A 211 -22.12 27.38 1.66
CA ASP A 211 -23.58 27.14 1.54
C ASP A 211 -24.19 26.36 2.73
N LEU A 212 -23.35 25.75 3.59
CA LEU A 212 -23.81 24.99 4.76
C LEU A 212 -23.92 25.85 6.05
N ARG A 213 -23.68 27.15 5.95
CA ARG A 213 -23.82 28.14 7.05
C ARG A 213 -25.03 29.02 6.84
#